data_250e5a97d862a750b3e6eae59a975ab8
#
_entry.id   250e5a97d862a750b3e6eae59a975ab8
#
_cell.length_a   1.000
_cell.length_b   1.000
_cell.length_c   1.000
_cell.angle_alpha   90.00
_cell.angle_beta   90.00
_cell.angle_gamma   90.00
#
_symmetry.space_group_name_H-M   'P 1'
#
loop_
_entity.id
_entity.type
_entity.pdbx_description
1 polymer ?
#
loop_
_entity_poly.entity_id
_entity_poly.type
_entity_poly.pdbx_seq_one_letter_code
_entity_poly.pdbx_strand_id
1 'polypeptide(L)'
;MTNRTLVVSIDALITADIPVLKQLPNLGRVMEHASWITDIECIYPTLTYPCHATIATGCWPDRTGINNNEIPDFFAKGRMDWYWWREAIQVPTVVDFARQAGLTASTVTWPVMCASGAEYNIGEIWAPREEDDPTPWFTRANSPAVAKIFEANKHMLRWMKTPQMDEFAAKCAADIIRAHRPDLMLLHLSYVDHQRHRLGVHGDLEYAFRFIDGQMGLVLDALEETGGVENTNIVLLGDNGQLYCDEMFHLNALFHRLGWLQTAEDGSLADYQVYAANCSLSAHIYLRPEVDREMVYCVLLEQQKKYPKYLERIFTKEEAAQMHLTGDFDFVIEAGDRVCFGRALDG
;
A
#
# COMPACT_ATOMS: atom_id res chain seq x y z
N MET A 1 -26.04 12.63 -19.41
CA MET A 1 -24.79 13.08 -18.75
C MET A 1 -24.08 11.83 -18.30
N THR A 2 -22.79 11.66 -18.63
CA THR A 2 -22.02 10.54 -18.09
C THR A 2 -21.80 10.80 -16.60
N ASN A 3 -22.17 9.84 -15.75
CA ASN A 3 -21.90 9.92 -14.32
C ASN A 3 -20.39 9.81 -14.10
N ARG A 4 -19.85 10.70 -13.26
CA ARG A 4 -18.46 10.59 -12.81
C ARG A 4 -18.30 9.45 -11.82
N THR A 5 -17.10 8.99 -11.62
CA THR A 5 -16.78 8.00 -10.59
C THR A 5 -15.61 8.48 -9.73
N LEU A 6 -15.82 8.53 -8.43
CA LEU A 6 -14.81 8.78 -7.42
C LEU A 6 -14.61 7.51 -6.60
N VAL A 7 -13.42 6.95 -6.64
CA VAL A 7 -13.01 5.82 -5.80
C VAL A 7 -12.09 6.36 -4.71
N VAL A 8 -12.47 6.19 -3.46
CA VAL A 8 -11.68 6.59 -2.30
C VAL A 8 -11.27 5.35 -1.53
N SER A 9 -9.97 5.12 -1.47
CA SER A 9 -9.38 4.13 -0.57
C SER A 9 -8.95 4.82 0.73
N ILE A 10 -9.47 4.34 1.85
CA ILE A 10 -8.98 4.70 3.18
C ILE A 10 -8.18 3.51 3.67
N ASP A 11 -6.86 3.67 3.76
CA ASP A 11 -5.93 2.61 4.11
C ASP A 11 -6.26 1.99 5.47
N ALA A 12 -6.27 0.66 5.52
CA ALA A 12 -6.62 -0.16 6.67
C ALA A 12 -8.04 0.08 7.23
N LEU A 13 -8.99 0.60 6.43
CA LEU A 13 -10.39 0.69 6.83
C LEU A 13 -11.02 -0.69 6.87
N ILE A 14 -11.66 -1.05 7.99
CA ILE A 14 -12.28 -2.36 8.19
C ILE A 14 -13.78 -2.26 8.47
N THR A 15 -14.48 -3.37 8.29
CA THR A 15 -15.94 -3.45 8.52
C THR A 15 -16.37 -2.99 9.93
N ALA A 16 -15.52 -3.24 10.94
CA ALA A 16 -15.79 -2.81 12.32
C ALA A 16 -15.82 -1.28 12.51
N ASP A 17 -15.27 -0.49 11.59
CA ASP A 17 -15.27 0.98 11.65
C ASP A 17 -16.58 1.60 11.16
N ILE A 18 -17.33 0.88 10.34
CA ILE A 18 -18.56 1.38 9.69
C ILE A 18 -19.54 2.05 10.67
N PRO A 19 -19.82 1.49 11.86
CA PRO A 19 -20.74 2.12 12.80
C PRO A 19 -20.31 3.52 13.26
N VAL A 20 -18.99 3.75 13.39
CA VAL A 20 -18.44 5.06 13.77
C VAL A 20 -18.52 6.01 12.58
N LEU A 21 -18.10 5.57 11.40
CA LEU A 21 -18.11 6.40 10.18
C LEU A 21 -19.50 6.88 9.80
N LYS A 22 -20.53 6.07 10.00
CA LYS A 22 -21.94 6.46 9.75
C LYS A 22 -22.43 7.63 10.62
N GLN A 23 -21.75 7.91 11.73
CA GLN A 23 -22.11 9.01 12.63
C GLN A 23 -21.37 10.31 12.28
N LEU A 24 -20.41 10.27 11.35
CA LEU A 24 -19.64 11.43 10.95
C LEU A 24 -20.40 12.26 9.89
N PRO A 25 -20.23 13.59 9.90
CA PRO A 25 -21.07 14.47 9.07
C PRO A 25 -20.96 14.21 7.56
N ASN A 26 -19.76 14.00 7.06
CA ASN A 26 -19.50 13.86 5.62
C ASN A 26 -19.59 12.41 5.15
N LEU A 27 -18.90 11.49 5.81
CA LEU A 27 -18.94 10.07 5.50
C LEU A 27 -20.31 9.48 5.79
N GLY A 28 -20.98 9.87 6.90
CA GLY A 28 -22.33 9.45 7.21
C GLY A 28 -23.31 9.80 6.10
N ARG A 29 -23.23 11.02 5.52
CA ARG A 29 -24.05 11.45 4.38
C ARG A 29 -23.84 10.58 3.13
N VAL A 30 -22.58 10.26 2.81
CA VAL A 30 -22.26 9.37 1.67
C VAL A 30 -22.80 7.95 1.92
N MET A 31 -22.74 7.50 3.16
CA MET A 31 -23.13 6.15 3.55
C MET A 31 -24.63 5.94 3.74
N GLU A 32 -25.44 6.99 3.83
CA GLU A 32 -26.87 6.91 4.15
C GLU A 32 -27.66 6.06 3.15
N HIS A 33 -27.30 6.15 1.85
CA HIS A 33 -27.94 5.41 0.77
C HIS A 33 -27.01 4.43 0.07
N ALA A 34 -25.89 4.07 0.69
CA ALA A 34 -24.89 3.20 0.08
C ALA A 34 -25.33 1.74 0.04
N SER A 35 -24.93 1.05 -1.02
CA SER A 35 -24.88 -0.42 -1.04
C SER A 35 -23.60 -0.91 -0.39
N TRP A 36 -23.66 -2.04 0.31
CA TRP A 36 -22.59 -2.53 1.15
C TRP A 36 -22.09 -3.90 0.70
N ILE A 37 -20.76 -4.06 0.69
CA ILE A 37 -20.09 -5.35 0.64
C ILE A 37 -19.12 -5.34 1.83
N THR A 38 -19.37 -6.18 2.82
CA THR A 38 -18.65 -6.18 4.11
C THR A 38 -17.87 -7.47 4.37
N ASP A 39 -18.09 -8.48 3.54
CA ASP A 39 -17.40 -9.79 3.62
C ASP A 39 -16.53 -9.94 2.37
N ILE A 40 -15.33 -9.36 2.44
CA ILE A 40 -14.35 -9.37 1.35
C ILE A 40 -13.08 -10.04 1.85
N GLU A 41 -12.66 -11.07 1.12
CA GLU A 41 -11.36 -11.70 1.31
C GLU A 41 -10.29 -10.90 0.58
N CYS A 42 -9.22 -10.56 1.29
CA CYS A 42 -8.10 -9.84 0.73
C CYS A 42 -7.17 -10.76 -0.07
N ILE A 43 -6.36 -10.18 -0.94
CA ILE A 43 -5.30 -10.91 -1.64
C ILE A 43 -4.16 -11.31 -0.70
N TYR A 44 -3.28 -12.20 -1.18
CA TYR A 44 -2.05 -12.57 -0.51
C TYR A 44 -0.82 -12.18 -1.34
N PRO A 45 0.18 -11.46 -0.77
CA PRO A 45 0.21 -10.95 0.59
C PRO A 45 -0.71 -9.74 0.77
N THR A 46 -1.25 -9.61 1.99
CA THR A 46 -2.15 -8.52 2.35
C THR A 46 -1.31 -7.28 2.74
N LEU A 47 -0.93 -6.50 1.72
CA LEU A 47 -0.11 -5.29 1.85
C LEU A 47 -0.69 -4.18 0.95
N THR A 48 -0.46 -2.93 1.32
CA THR A 48 -1.01 -1.75 0.65
C THR A 48 -0.79 -1.74 -0.86
N TYR A 49 0.45 -1.90 -1.32
CA TYR A 49 0.79 -1.78 -2.74
C TYR A 49 0.25 -2.93 -3.60
N PRO A 50 0.39 -4.21 -3.21
CA PRO A 50 -0.27 -5.32 -3.89
C PRO A 50 -1.80 -5.17 -3.95
N CYS A 51 -2.43 -4.75 -2.84
CA CYS A 51 -3.88 -4.54 -2.77
C CYS A 51 -4.34 -3.45 -3.73
N HIS A 52 -3.68 -2.27 -3.72
CA HIS A 52 -4.04 -1.16 -4.61
C HIS A 52 -3.78 -1.47 -6.09
N ALA A 53 -2.71 -2.22 -6.40
CA ALA A 53 -2.48 -2.70 -7.76
C ALA A 53 -3.60 -3.66 -8.21
N THR A 54 -4.04 -4.56 -7.33
CA THR A 54 -5.15 -5.47 -7.58
C THR A 54 -6.48 -4.72 -7.76
N ILE A 55 -6.80 -3.76 -6.89
CA ILE A 55 -8.01 -2.92 -7.00
C ILE A 55 -8.02 -2.15 -8.32
N ALA A 56 -6.88 -1.57 -8.72
CA ALA A 56 -6.79 -0.78 -9.93
C ALA A 56 -6.82 -1.62 -11.23
N THR A 57 -6.58 -2.93 -11.17
CA THR A 57 -6.45 -3.79 -12.36
C THR A 57 -7.51 -4.89 -12.45
N GLY A 58 -8.10 -5.28 -11.32
CA GLY A 58 -8.91 -6.49 -11.19
C GLY A 58 -8.11 -7.79 -11.39
N CYS A 59 -6.78 -7.74 -11.19
CA CYS A 59 -5.87 -8.87 -11.36
C CYS A 59 -5.14 -9.20 -10.08
N TRP A 60 -4.86 -10.47 -9.84
CA TRP A 60 -4.06 -10.96 -8.72
C TRP A 60 -2.58 -10.57 -8.86
N PRO A 61 -1.77 -10.67 -7.77
CA PRO A 61 -0.34 -10.36 -7.78
C PRO A 61 0.49 -11.09 -8.83
N ASP A 62 0.14 -12.34 -9.17
CA ASP A 62 0.77 -13.11 -10.25
C ASP A 62 0.65 -12.46 -11.64
N ARG A 63 -0.36 -11.60 -11.83
CA ARG A 63 -0.62 -10.87 -13.06
C ARG A 63 -0.15 -9.43 -13.01
N THR A 64 -0.30 -8.79 -11.83
CA THR A 64 0.14 -7.39 -11.66
C THR A 64 1.65 -7.26 -11.55
N GLY A 65 2.34 -8.30 -11.06
CA GLY A 65 3.76 -8.30 -10.74
C GLY A 65 4.10 -7.58 -9.42
N ILE A 66 3.10 -7.07 -8.70
CA ILE A 66 3.29 -6.36 -7.43
C ILE A 66 2.99 -7.32 -6.28
N ASN A 67 4.03 -7.81 -5.64
CA ASN A 67 3.95 -8.83 -4.58
C ASN A 67 4.51 -8.37 -3.22
N ASN A 68 4.94 -7.11 -3.11
CA ASN A 68 5.42 -6.47 -1.88
C ASN A 68 5.21 -4.95 -2.00
N ASN A 69 5.34 -4.22 -0.90
CA ASN A 69 5.44 -2.76 -0.94
C ASN A 69 6.80 -2.29 -1.47
N GLU A 70 7.85 -3.01 -1.12
CA GLU A 70 9.24 -2.66 -1.41
C GLU A 70 9.82 -3.49 -2.57
N ILE A 71 10.63 -2.83 -3.39
CA ILE A 71 11.41 -3.49 -4.45
C ILE A 71 12.60 -4.20 -3.78
N PRO A 72 12.81 -5.50 -4.01
CA PRO A 72 13.92 -6.23 -3.39
C PRO A 72 15.28 -5.68 -3.84
N ASP A 73 15.95 -4.95 -2.96
CA ASP A 73 17.37 -4.57 -3.04
C ASP A 73 17.98 -4.80 -1.65
N PHE A 74 18.41 -6.01 -1.39
CA PHE A 74 18.84 -6.44 -0.06
C PHE A 74 20.16 -5.79 0.41
N PHE A 75 20.94 -5.22 -0.51
CA PHE A 75 22.17 -4.48 -0.21
C PHE A 75 21.96 -2.96 -0.12
N ALA A 76 20.74 -2.48 -0.31
CA ALA A 76 20.44 -1.07 -0.16
C ALA A 76 20.79 -0.60 1.26
N LYS A 77 21.61 0.46 1.35
CA LYS A 77 21.90 1.11 2.63
C LYS A 77 20.73 2.00 3.01
N GLY A 78 20.01 1.62 4.06
CA GLY A 78 18.84 2.33 4.55
C GLY A 78 17.52 1.68 4.09
N ARG A 79 16.57 2.50 3.65
CA ARG A 79 15.26 2.03 3.22
C ARG A 79 15.31 1.57 1.76
N MET A 80 14.73 0.41 1.47
CA MET A 80 14.49 -0.04 0.09
C MET A 80 13.50 0.88 -0.62
N ASP A 81 13.62 1.02 -1.94
CA ASP A 81 12.63 1.71 -2.75
C ASP A 81 11.32 0.94 -2.76
N TRP A 82 10.22 1.68 -2.84
CA TRP A 82 8.90 1.10 -2.96
C TRP A 82 8.45 1.04 -4.42
N TYR A 83 7.45 0.22 -4.72
CA TYR A 83 6.82 0.13 -6.05
C TYR A 83 5.98 1.39 -6.36
N TRP A 84 6.58 2.59 -6.36
CA TRP A 84 5.85 3.84 -6.60
C TRP A 84 5.31 3.98 -8.02
N TRP A 85 6.03 3.42 -9.01
CA TRP A 85 5.87 3.73 -10.41
C TRP A 85 4.87 2.79 -11.08
N ARG A 86 3.93 3.37 -11.86
CA ARG A 86 2.93 2.63 -12.66
C ARG A 86 3.56 1.60 -13.60
N GLU A 87 4.74 1.88 -14.11
CA GLU A 87 5.47 0.98 -15.02
C GLU A 87 5.77 -0.41 -14.42
N ALA A 88 5.74 -0.54 -13.09
CA ALA A 88 5.91 -1.82 -12.42
C ALA A 88 4.69 -2.75 -12.56
N ILE A 89 3.49 -2.20 -12.78
CA ILE A 89 2.28 -3.00 -12.99
C ILE A 89 2.28 -3.55 -14.43
N GLN A 90 2.24 -4.87 -14.55
CA GLN A 90 2.42 -5.60 -15.82
C GLN A 90 1.15 -5.71 -16.68
N VAL A 91 0.01 -5.25 -16.21
CA VAL A 91 -1.29 -5.30 -16.89
C VAL A 91 -1.94 -3.92 -16.96
N PRO A 92 -2.91 -3.70 -17.88
CA PRO A 92 -3.67 -2.46 -17.91
C PRO A 92 -4.47 -2.22 -16.63
N THR A 93 -4.60 -0.96 -16.26
CA THR A 93 -5.38 -0.50 -15.10
C THR A 93 -6.73 0.07 -15.56
N VAL A 94 -7.62 0.31 -14.60
CA VAL A 94 -8.89 1.02 -14.85
C VAL A 94 -8.66 2.41 -15.47
N VAL A 95 -7.53 3.08 -15.14
CA VAL A 95 -7.12 4.36 -15.74
C VAL A 95 -6.83 4.19 -17.24
N ASP A 96 -6.10 3.13 -17.59
CA ASP A 96 -5.80 2.85 -19.01
C ASP A 96 -7.08 2.59 -19.82
N PHE A 97 -8.02 1.82 -19.25
CA PHE A 97 -9.31 1.54 -19.88
C PHE A 97 -10.21 2.79 -19.99
N ALA A 98 -10.25 3.63 -18.95
CA ALA A 98 -10.99 4.89 -18.99
C ALA A 98 -10.48 5.79 -20.13
N ARG A 99 -9.16 5.93 -20.25
CA ARG A 99 -8.53 6.72 -21.33
C ARG A 99 -8.76 6.12 -22.72
N GLN A 100 -8.70 4.80 -22.86
CA GLN A 100 -9.04 4.13 -24.13
C GLN A 100 -10.51 4.37 -24.53
N ALA A 101 -11.41 4.53 -23.55
CA ALA A 101 -12.79 4.88 -23.78
C ALA A 101 -13.03 6.38 -24.04
N GLY A 102 -11.97 7.19 -24.07
CA GLY A 102 -12.05 8.65 -24.26
C GLY A 102 -12.50 9.43 -23.02
N LEU A 103 -12.44 8.80 -21.83
CA LEU A 103 -12.74 9.43 -20.56
C LEU A 103 -11.47 10.04 -19.95
N THR A 104 -11.63 11.12 -19.20
CA THR A 104 -10.56 11.75 -18.45
C THR A 104 -10.36 11.06 -17.09
N ALA A 105 -9.12 10.81 -16.71
CA ALA A 105 -8.78 10.13 -15.47
C ALA A 105 -7.88 10.98 -14.56
N SER A 106 -8.05 10.78 -13.27
CA SER A 106 -7.22 11.34 -12.21
C SER A 106 -6.79 10.25 -11.23
N THR A 107 -5.56 10.34 -10.75
CA THR A 107 -5.08 9.56 -9.59
C THR A 107 -4.41 10.49 -8.60
N VAL A 108 -4.78 10.42 -7.34
CA VAL A 108 -4.21 11.25 -6.28
C VAL A 108 -3.72 10.35 -5.17
N THR A 109 -2.40 10.34 -4.97
CA THR A 109 -1.70 9.51 -3.97
C THR A 109 -2.08 8.03 -3.99
N TRP A 110 -2.57 7.51 -5.14
CA TRP A 110 -2.88 6.09 -5.27
C TRP A 110 -1.59 5.27 -5.38
N PRO A 111 -1.38 4.25 -4.52
CA PRO A 111 -0.19 3.41 -4.56
C PRO A 111 0.08 2.80 -5.94
N VAL A 112 1.36 2.69 -6.32
CA VAL A 112 1.83 2.19 -7.61
C VAL A 112 1.34 3.00 -8.82
N MET A 113 0.95 4.27 -8.63
CA MET A 113 0.40 5.10 -9.70
C MET A 113 1.21 6.37 -9.99
N CYS A 114 2.45 6.48 -9.54
CA CYS A 114 3.34 7.53 -10.00
C CYS A 114 3.54 7.41 -11.52
N ALA A 115 3.40 8.54 -12.23
CA ALA A 115 3.44 8.59 -13.70
C ALA A 115 2.42 7.64 -14.35
N SER A 116 1.20 7.54 -13.80
CA SER A 116 0.15 6.60 -14.21
C SER A 116 -0.36 6.79 -15.65
N GLY A 117 -0.02 7.90 -16.28
CA GLY A 117 -0.57 8.29 -17.58
C GLY A 117 -1.96 8.91 -17.48
N ALA A 118 -2.57 9.02 -16.30
CA ALA A 118 -3.79 9.80 -16.08
C ALA A 118 -3.54 11.27 -16.44
N GLU A 119 -4.55 11.95 -16.97
CA GLU A 119 -4.46 13.36 -17.32
C GLU A 119 -4.12 14.21 -16.09
N TYR A 120 -4.64 13.84 -14.92
CA TYR A 120 -4.49 14.60 -13.67
C TYR A 120 -3.93 13.70 -12.57
N ASN A 121 -2.63 13.42 -12.61
CA ASN A 121 -1.96 12.55 -11.66
C ASN A 121 -1.14 13.34 -10.63
N ILE A 122 -1.39 13.08 -9.36
CA ILE A 122 -0.52 13.39 -8.21
C ILE A 122 -0.01 12.07 -7.64
N GLY A 123 1.29 11.83 -7.74
CA GLY A 123 1.90 10.58 -7.28
C GLY A 123 1.96 10.45 -5.76
N GLU A 124 2.06 9.23 -5.27
CA GLU A 124 2.41 8.92 -3.90
C GLU A 124 3.92 8.63 -3.83
N ILE A 125 4.67 9.47 -3.11
CA ILE A 125 6.11 9.27 -2.90
C ILE A 125 6.44 9.54 -1.44
N TRP A 126 7.11 8.60 -0.83
CA TRP A 126 7.64 8.69 0.52
C TRP A 126 9.15 8.91 0.45
N ALA A 127 9.59 10.17 0.34
CA ALA A 127 11.00 10.47 0.22
C ALA A 127 11.79 10.03 1.46
N PRO A 128 13.06 9.65 1.28
CA PRO A 128 13.88 9.12 2.38
C PRO A 128 14.31 10.17 3.41
N ARG A 129 14.22 11.48 3.10
CA ARG A 129 14.67 12.56 3.99
C ARG A 129 13.65 13.69 4.09
N GLU A 130 13.42 14.18 5.32
CA GLU A 130 12.47 15.27 5.59
C GLU A 130 12.92 16.64 5.05
N GLU A 131 14.23 16.83 4.89
CA GLU A 131 14.83 18.13 4.52
C GLU A 131 14.86 18.36 3.01
N ASP A 132 14.61 17.33 2.21
CA ASP A 132 14.68 17.44 0.75
C ASP A 132 13.48 18.22 0.19
N ASP A 133 13.74 19.07 -0.80
CA ASP A 133 12.68 19.68 -1.58
C ASP A 133 11.89 18.60 -2.32
N PRO A 134 10.55 18.48 -2.11
CA PRO A 134 9.73 17.46 -2.76
C PRO A 134 9.61 17.64 -4.27
N THR A 135 9.85 18.83 -4.80
CA THR A 135 9.58 19.21 -6.18
C THR A 135 10.22 18.27 -7.22
N PRO A 136 11.50 17.85 -7.12
CA PRO A 136 12.10 16.96 -8.12
C PRO A 136 11.41 15.60 -8.24
N TRP A 137 11.01 15.04 -7.11
CA TRP A 137 10.33 13.72 -7.05
C TRP A 137 8.94 13.81 -7.68
N PHE A 138 8.15 14.80 -7.27
CA PHE A 138 6.81 15.00 -7.80
C PHE A 138 6.79 15.48 -9.25
N THR A 139 7.82 16.18 -9.74
CA THR A 139 7.94 16.55 -11.15
C THR A 139 7.96 15.32 -12.06
N ARG A 140 8.62 14.24 -11.64
CA ARG A 140 8.61 12.96 -12.37
C ARG A 140 7.31 12.19 -12.18
N ALA A 141 6.76 12.21 -10.97
CA ALA A 141 5.61 11.40 -10.59
C ALA A 141 4.29 11.96 -11.12
N ASN A 142 4.16 13.29 -11.17
CA ASN A 142 2.92 14.00 -11.50
C ASN A 142 2.76 14.20 -13.00
N SER A 143 1.51 14.32 -13.45
CA SER A 143 1.24 14.80 -14.80
C SER A 143 1.47 16.32 -14.92
N PRO A 144 1.89 16.83 -16.09
CA PRO A 144 2.11 18.28 -16.28
C PRO A 144 0.85 19.13 -16.04
N ALA A 145 -0.34 18.59 -16.29
CA ALA A 145 -1.61 19.31 -16.15
C ALA A 145 -1.90 19.73 -14.70
N VAL A 146 -1.36 19.03 -13.70
CA VAL A 146 -1.56 19.36 -12.27
C VAL A 146 -0.45 20.21 -11.67
N ALA A 147 0.54 20.67 -12.46
CA ALA A 147 1.70 21.39 -11.95
C ALA A 147 1.33 22.63 -11.11
N LYS A 148 0.33 23.41 -11.53
CA LYS A 148 -0.15 24.59 -10.78
C LYS A 148 -0.82 24.19 -9.46
N ILE A 149 -1.57 23.10 -9.46
CA ILE A 149 -2.23 22.57 -8.27
C ILE A 149 -1.19 22.06 -7.28
N PHE A 150 -0.17 21.33 -7.76
CA PHE A 150 0.95 20.88 -6.94
C PHE A 150 1.69 22.07 -6.31
N GLU A 151 2.10 23.06 -7.10
CA GLU A 151 2.81 24.25 -6.60
C GLU A 151 2.00 25.01 -5.54
N ALA A 152 0.69 25.13 -5.72
CA ALA A 152 -0.18 25.80 -4.76
C ALA A 152 -0.27 25.06 -3.41
N ASN A 153 -0.17 23.73 -3.43
CA ASN A 153 -0.44 22.88 -2.26
C ASN A 153 0.83 22.22 -1.66
N LYS A 154 1.96 22.20 -2.37
CA LYS A 154 3.19 21.50 -1.89
C LYS A 154 3.70 21.97 -0.54
N HIS A 155 3.36 23.19 -0.11
CA HIS A 155 3.71 23.71 1.21
C HIS A 155 3.07 22.92 2.37
N MET A 156 1.99 22.16 2.09
CA MET A 156 1.34 21.26 3.06
C MET A 156 2.12 19.95 3.23
N LEU A 157 2.91 19.55 2.25
CA LEU A 157 3.71 18.33 2.35
C LEU A 157 4.73 18.41 3.48
N ARG A 158 4.71 17.41 4.31
CA ARG A 158 5.76 17.11 5.27
C ARG A 158 6.19 15.67 4.98
N TRP A 159 7.40 15.50 4.54
CA TRP A 159 7.92 14.18 4.19
C TRP A 159 7.67 13.14 5.29
N MET A 160 7.13 12.00 4.89
CA MET A 160 6.89 10.88 5.80
C MET A 160 6.00 11.21 7.00
N LYS A 161 5.25 12.31 6.96
CA LYS A 161 4.38 12.72 8.06
C LYS A 161 2.91 12.67 7.67
N THR A 162 2.19 11.93 8.42
CA THR A 162 0.74 11.94 8.50
C THR A 162 0.32 12.78 9.72
N PRO A 163 -0.76 13.51 9.65
CA PRO A 163 -1.81 13.51 8.60
C PRO A 163 -1.56 14.43 7.40
N GLN A 164 -0.42 15.12 7.30
CA GLN A 164 -0.17 16.17 6.30
C GLN A 164 -0.21 15.65 4.85
N MET A 165 0.15 14.38 4.63
CA MET A 165 0.02 13.78 3.30
C MET A 165 -1.45 13.70 2.88
N ASP A 166 -2.34 13.34 3.78
CA ASP A 166 -3.76 13.23 3.49
C ASP A 166 -4.43 14.61 3.31
N GLU A 167 -3.99 15.64 4.08
CA GLU A 167 -4.42 17.03 3.85
C GLU A 167 -4.04 17.50 2.44
N PHE A 168 -2.80 17.23 2.04
CA PHE A 168 -2.31 17.54 0.69
C PHE A 168 -3.11 16.77 -0.37
N ALA A 169 -3.32 15.47 -0.19
CA ALA A 169 -4.03 14.60 -1.14
C ALA A 169 -5.48 15.09 -1.33
N ALA A 170 -6.22 15.28 -0.26
CA ALA A 170 -7.61 15.74 -0.32
C ALA A 170 -7.73 17.13 -0.94
N LYS A 171 -6.81 18.06 -0.60
CA LYS A 171 -6.79 19.39 -1.18
C LYS A 171 -6.49 19.35 -2.67
N CYS A 172 -5.50 18.56 -3.10
CA CYS A 172 -5.20 18.37 -4.54
C CYS A 172 -6.38 17.74 -5.28
N ALA A 173 -7.02 16.72 -4.70
CA ALA A 173 -8.20 16.09 -5.29
C ALA A 173 -9.35 17.10 -5.47
N ALA A 174 -9.66 17.88 -4.45
CA ALA A 174 -10.67 18.93 -4.52
C ALA A 174 -10.36 19.98 -5.59
N ASP A 175 -9.10 20.44 -5.70
CA ASP A 175 -8.68 21.42 -6.70
C ASP A 175 -8.71 20.83 -8.13
N ILE A 176 -8.36 19.54 -8.30
CA ILE A 176 -8.51 18.84 -9.58
C ILE A 176 -10.00 18.73 -9.98
N ILE A 177 -10.87 18.38 -9.04
CA ILE A 177 -12.33 18.31 -9.30
C ILE A 177 -12.86 19.67 -9.74
N ARG A 178 -12.50 20.75 -9.05
CA ARG A 178 -12.92 22.12 -9.40
C ARG A 178 -12.44 22.56 -10.78
N ALA A 179 -11.16 22.31 -11.07
CA ALA A 179 -10.52 22.81 -12.29
C ALA A 179 -10.84 21.94 -13.53
N HIS A 180 -10.95 20.63 -13.37
CA HIS A 180 -10.89 19.69 -14.49
C HIS A 180 -12.07 18.73 -14.58
N ARG A 181 -12.76 18.43 -13.47
CA ARG A 181 -13.96 17.56 -13.44
C ARG A 181 -13.70 16.18 -14.09
N PRO A 182 -12.70 15.43 -13.67
CA PRO A 182 -12.38 14.14 -14.29
C PRO A 182 -13.58 13.17 -14.25
N ASP A 183 -13.68 12.31 -15.26
CA ASP A 183 -14.73 11.27 -15.32
C ASP A 183 -14.45 10.14 -14.33
N LEU A 184 -13.17 9.83 -14.10
CA LEU A 184 -12.71 8.85 -13.10
C LEU A 184 -11.66 9.49 -12.20
N MET A 185 -11.82 9.36 -10.88
CA MET A 185 -10.78 9.73 -9.92
C MET A 185 -10.54 8.58 -8.94
N LEU A 186 -9.28 8.23 -8.72
CA LEU A 186 -8.81 7.36 -7.66
C LEU A 186 -8.09 8.23 -6.62
N LEU A 187 -8.53 8.19 -5.37
CA LEU A 187 -7.95 8.93 -4.24
C LEU A 187 -7.58 7.95 -3.14
N HIS A 188 -6.38 8.05 -2.59
CA HIS A 188 -5.94 7.28 -1.43
C HIS A 188 -5.63 8.19 -0.25
N LEU A 189 -6.09 7.77 0.95
CA LEU A 189 -5.89 8.43 2.22
C LEU A 189 -5.32 7.43 3.23
N SER A 190 -4.15 7.71 3.81
CA SER A 190 -3.33 6.73 4.54
C SER A 190 -3.37 6.89 6.07
N TYR A 191 -4.03 7.92 6.60
CA TYR A 191 -3.88 8.28 8.01
C TYR A 191 -4.46 7.26 8.99
N VAL A 192 -5.51 6.52 8.61
CA VAL A 192 -6.09 5.49 9.49
C VAL A 192 -5.11 4.35 9.70
N ASP A 193 -4.47 3.87 8.62
CA ASP A 193 -3.40 2.86 8.69
C ASP A 193 -2.28 3.29 9.63
N HIS A 194 -1.76 4.50 9.43
CA HIS A 194 -0.71 5.04 10.28
C HIS A 194 -1.09 5.06 11.77
N GLN A 195 -2.33 5.42 12.09
CA GLN A 195 -2.78 5.42 13.47
C GLN A 195 -3.00 4.01 14.03
N ARG A 196 -3.46 3.06 13.20
CA ARG A 196 -3.55 1.65 13.60
C ARG A 196 -2.18 1.05 13.91
N HIS A 197 -1.17 1.36 13.10
CA HIS A 197 0.21 0.94 13.40
C HIS A 197 0.73 1.50 14.72
N ARG A 198 0.32 2.71 15.09
CA ARG A 198 0.78 3.38 16.31
C ARG A 198 0.00 2.99 17.56
N LEU A 199 -1.32 2.82 17.45
CA LEU A 199 -2.23 2.63 18.58
C LEU A 199 -2.73 1.18 18.70
N GLY A 200 -2.43 0.34 17.71
CA GLY A 200 -2.95 -1.02 17.59
C GLY A 200 -4.35 -1.08 16.96
N VAL A 201 -4.74 -2.26 16.54
CA VAL A 201 -6.01 -2.50 15.81
C VAL A 201 -7.24 -2.07 16.62
N HIS A 202 -7.17 -2.19 17.95
CA HIS A 202 -8.25 -1.83 18.89
C HIS A 202 -8.00 -0.50 19.59
N GLY A 203 -7.04 0.30 19.09
CA GLY A 203 -6.75 1.63 19.63
C GLY A 203 -7.88 2.62 19.38
N ASP A 204 -7.84 3.75 20.11
CA ASP A 204 -8.79 4.84 19.87
C ASP A 204 -8.43 5.57 18.58
N LEU A 205 -9.22 5.35 17.55
CA LEU A 205 -9.09 5.94 16.21
C LEU A 205 -10.07 7.08 15.95
N GLU A 206 -10.84 7.52 16.95
CA GLU A 206 -11.88 8.55 16.76
C GLU A 206 -11.30 9.83 16.11
N TYR A 207 -10.12 10.25 16.55
CA TYR A 207 -9.45 11.41 15.96
C TYR A 207 -9.11 11.17 14.47
N ALA A 208 -8.60 10.00 14.12
CA ALA A 208 -8.27 9.67 12.72
C ALA A 208 -9.51 9.67 11.84
N PHE A 209 -10.61 9.08 12.31
CA PHE A 209 -11.86 9.06 11.55
C PHE A 209 -12.45 10.47 11.37
N ARG A 210 -12.47 11.32 12.41
CA ARG A 210 -12.89 12.71 12.30
C ARG A 210 -12.01 13.51 11.34
N PHE A 211 -10.72 13.25 11.37
CA PHE A 211 -9.78 13.89 10.45
C PHE A 211 -10.09 13.51 8.99
N ILE A 212 -10.20 12.20 8.69
CA ILE A 212 -10.54 11.71 7.33
C ILE A 212 -11.91 12.23 6.89
N ASP A 213 -12.89 12.29 7.78
CA ASP A 213 -14.20 12.87 7.49
C ASP A 213 -14.09 14.33 7.03
N GLY A 214 -13.23 15.13 7.70
CA GLY A 214 -12.95 16.51 7.28
C GLY A 214 -12.30 16.57 5.89
N GLN A 215 -11.38 15.66 5.57
CA GLN A 215 -10.76 15.58 4.24
C GLN A 215 -11.81 15.20 3.18
N MET A 216 -12.68 14.26 3.48
CA MET A 216 -13.80 13.90 2.61
C MET A 216 -14.77 15.09 2.41
N GLY A 217 -14.98 15.91 3.43
CA GLY A 217 -15.76 17.15 3.32
C GLY A 217 -15.24 18.06 2.21
N LEU A 218 -13.91 18.30 2.16
CA LEU A 218 -13.29 19.12 1.11
C LEU A 218 -13.55 18.57 -0.31
N VAL A 219 -13.51 17.25 -0.46
CA VAL A 219 -13.73 16.57 -1.75
C VAL A 219 -15.22 16.64 -2.14
N LEU A 220 -16.13 16.40 -1.19
CA LEU A 220 -17.57 16.47 -1.41
C LEU A 220 -18.01 17.90 -1.76
N ASP A 221 -17.50 18.92 -1.08
CA ASP A 221 -17.76 20.33 -1.41
C ASP A 221 -17.34 20.66 -2.86
N ALA A 222 -16.18 20.16 -3.29
CA ALA A 222 -15.73 20.33 -4.67
C ALA A 222 -16.66 19.65 -5.69
N LEU A 223 -17.20 18.47 -5.36
CA LEU A 223 -18.20 17.80 -6.19
C LEU A 223 -19.50 18.63 -6.26
N GLU A 224 -20.01 19.14 -5.14
CA GLU A 224 -21.23 19.98 -5.10
C GLU A 224 -21.05 21.23 -5.97
N GLU A 225 -19.93 21.95 -5.82
CA GLU A 225 -19.61 23.13 -6.61
C GLU A 225 -19.53 22.86 -8.13
N THR A 226 -19.29 21.61 -8.53
CA THR A 226 -19.02 21.25 -9.93
C THR A 226 -20.07 20.37 -10.59
N GLY A 227 -21.19 20.15 -9.98
CA GLY A 227 -22.31 19.42 -10.62
C GLY A 227 -23.03 18.44 -9.74
N GLY A 228 -22.72 18.47 -8.44
CA GLY A 228 -23.44 17.72 -7.42
C GLY A 228 -22.92 16.31 -7.17
N VAL A 229 -23.02 15.88 -5.92
CA VAL A 229 -22.68 14.52 -5.46
C VAL A 229 -23.59 13.49 -6.10
N GLU A 230 -24.86 13.85 -6.35
CA GLU A 230 -25.87 12.98 -6.98
C GLU A 230 -25.54 12.57 -8.42
N ASN A 231 -24.63 13.29 -9.08
CA ASN A 231 -24.14 12.95 -10.43
C ASN A 231 -22.80 12.21 -10.39
N THR A 232 -22.38 11.74 -9.22
CA THR A 232 -21.10 11.06 -9.00
C THR A 232 -21.34 9.73 -8.31
N ASN A 233 -20.85 8.64 -8.91
CA ASN A 233 -20.74 7.36 -8.23
C ASN A 233 -19.56 7.44 -7.25
N ILE A 234 -19.82 7.30 -5.97
CA ILE A 234 -18.78 7.27 -4.94
C ILE A 234 -18.58 5.85 -4.47
N VAL A 235 -17.37 5.33 -4.62
CA VAL A 235 -16.93 4.04 -4.09
C VAL A 235 -15.98 4.32 -2.93
N LEU A 236 -16.37 3.94 -1.72
CA LEU A 236 -15.53 4.02 -0.53
C LEU A 236 -15.09 2.61 -0.14
N LEU A 237 -13.80 2.40 0.00
CA LEU A 237 -13.24 1.08 0.32
C LEU A 237 -12.05 1.17 1.28
N GLY A 238 -11.76 0.07 1.98
CA GLY A 238 -10.46 -0.22 2.57
C GLY A 238 -9.71 -1.20 1.68
N ASP A 239 -8.41 -1.11 1.66
CA ASP A 239 -7.54 -1.98 0.85
C ASP A 239 -7.22 -3.28 1.57
N ASN A 240 -6.97 -3.21 2.87
CA ASN A 240 -6.68 -4.36 3.74
C ASN A 240 -7.12 -4.08 5.18
N GLY A 241 -7.08 -5.11 6.02
CA GLY A 241 -7.16 -5.00 7.47
C GLY A 241 -5.79 -5.12 8.13
N GLN A 242 -5.76 -5.05 9.46
CA GLN A 242 -4.57 -5.29 10.26
C GLN A 242 -4.88 -6.29 11.36
N LEU A 243 -3.88 -7.08 11.75
CA LEU A 243 -3.94 -8.00 12.87
C LEU A 243 -3.06 -7.47 14.03
N TYR A 244 -3.48 -7.76 15.24
CA TYR A 244 -2.71 -7.41 16.41
C TYR A 244 -1.51 -8.34 16.57
N CYS A 245 -0.30 -7.78 16.63
CA CYS A 245 0.93 -8.49 16.91
C CYS A 245 1.62 -7.88 18.14
N ASP A 246 2.07 -8.72 19.05
CA ASP A 246 2.85 -8.32 20.24
C ASP A 246 4.18 -9.06 20.34
N GLU A 247 4.46 -9.96 19.39
CA GLU A 247 5.74 -10.62 19.25
C GLU A 247 6.34 -10.33 17.87
N MET A 248 7.66 -10.10 17.85
CA MET A 248 8.41 -9.89 16.61
C MET A 248 9.50 -10.95 16.50
N PHE A 249 9.57 -11.61 15.33
CA PHE A 249 10.60 -12.59 15.04
C PHE A 249 11.46 -12.17 13.85
N HIS A 250 12.76 -12.27 13.99
CA HIS A 250 13.72 -11.84 12.97
C HIS A 250 14.25 -13.05 12.20
N LEU A 251 13.67 -13.37 11.04
CA LEU A 251 14.10 -14.48 10.20
C LEU A 251 15.56 -14.34 9.76
N ASN A 252 15.99 -13.14 9.40
CA ASN A 252 17.36 -12.91 8.97
C ASN A 252 18.36 -13.11 10.13
N ALA A 253 18.00 -12.80 11.38
CA ALA A 253 18.82 -13.15 12.53
C ALA A 253 18.91 -14.67 12.74
N LEU A 254 17.85 -15.44 12.47
CA LEU A 254 17.91 -16.88 12.42
C LEU A 254 18.84 -17.36 11.30
N PHE A 255 18.74 -16.79 10.09
CA PHE A 255 19.60 -17.15 8.95
C PHE A 255 21.08 -16.80 9.20
N HIS A 256 21.34 -15.70 9.88
CA HIS A 256 22.69 -15.36 10.35
C HIS A 256 23.26 -16.44 11.28
N ARG A 257 22.48 -16.90 12.28
CA ARG A 257 22.88 -18.00 13.18
C ARG A 257 23.08 -19.33 12.47
N LEU A 258 22.38 -19.56 11.36
CA LEU A 258 22.57 -20.76 10.51
C LEU A 258 23.76 -20.64 9.57
N GLY A 259 24.45 -19.49 9.54
CA GLY A 259 25.57 -19.22 8.65
C GLY A 259 25.18 -18.90 7.21
N TRP A 260 23.90 -18.62 6.95
CA TRP A 260 23.38 -18.29 5.62
C TRP A 260 23.43 -16.80 5.28
N LEU A 261 23.73 -15.96 6.26
CA LEU A 261 23.79 -14.52 6.12
C LEU A 261 24.99 -13.99 6.90
N GLN A 262 25.66 -12.99 6.36
CA GLN A 262 26.81 -12.31 6.96
C GLN A 262 26.52 -10.83 7.09
N THR A 263 26.92 -10.22 8.22
CA THR A 263 26.84 -8.79 8.46
C THR A 263 28.21 -8.14 8.39
N ALA A 264 28.26 -6.90 7.90
CA ALA A 264 29.45 -6.05 7.95
C ALA A 264 29.65 -5.46 9.35
N GLU A 265 30.78 -4.79 9.59
CA GLU A 265 31.11 -4.15 10.88
C GLU A 265 30.07 -3.07 11.28
N ASP A 266 29.43 -2.43 10.31
CA ASP A 266 28.37 -1.44 10.53
C ASP A 266 26.98 -2.06 10.76
N GLY A 267 26.89 -3.40 10.84
CA GLY A 267 25.64 -4.15 11.01
C GLY A 267 24.80 -4.29 9.74
N SER A 268 25.24 -3.73 8.61
CA SER A 268 24.55 -3.92 7.32
C SER A 268 24.79 -5.32 6.75
N LEU A 269 23.97 -5.74 5.78
CA LEU A 269 24.16 -6.99 5.06
C LEU A 269 25.46 -6.95 4.26
N ALA A 270 26.37 -7.91 4.52
CA ALA A 270 27.60 -8.07 3.77
C ALA A 270 27.45 -9.10 2.66
N ASP A 271 26.81 -10.24 2.95
CA ASP A 271 26.52 -11.32 1.98
C ASP A 271 25.40 -12.23 2.50
N TYR A 272 24.78 -12.99 1.60
CA TYR A 272 23.77 -13.98 1.97
C TYR A 272 23.77 -15.17 1.00
N GLN A 273 23.39 -16.31 1.50
CA GLN A 273 22.94 -17.49 0.74
C GLN A 273 21.41 -17.55 0.72
N VAL A 274 20.79 -17.24 1.85
CA VAL A 274 19.35 -17.19 2.04
C VAL A 274 18.99 -15.87 2.74
N TYR A 275 18.01 -15.14 2.21
CA TYR A 275 17.54 -13.86 2.74
C TYR A 275 16.02 -13.83 2.84
N ALA A 276 15.48 -13.26 3.92
CA ALA A 276 14.06 -13.04 4.11
C ALA A 276 13.68 -11.58 3.85
N ALA A 277 12.91 -11.31 2.80
CA ALA A 277 12.27 -10.02 2.58
C ALA A 277 10.94 -9.97 3.36
N ASN A 278 10.82 -8.97 4.23
CA ASN A 278 9.69 -8.81 5.14
C ASN A 278 8.42 -8.39 4.38
N CYS A 279 7.32 -9.09 4.67
CA CYS A 279 5.95 -8.77 4.25
C CYS A 279 5.01 -8.69 5.47
N SER A 280 5.48 -8.18 6.62
CA SER A 280 4.77 -8.07 7.89
C SER A 280 4.48 -9.42 8.55
N LEU A 281 3.35 -10.06 8.25
CA LEU A 281 2.95 -11.37 8.81
C LEU A 281 3.54 -12.55 8.03
N SER A 282 4.13 -12.28 6.89
CA SER A 282 4.84 -13.25 6.07
C SER A 282 6.20 -12.70 5.63
N ALA A 283 7.01 -13.56 5.03
CA ALA A 283 8.28 -13.18 4.43
C ALA A 283 8.53 -14.00 3.17
N HIS A 284 9.02 -13.33 2.13
CA HIS A 284 9.50 -13.97 0.92
C HIS A 284 10.97 -14.36 1.10
N ILE A 285 11.29 -15.61 0.84
CA ILE A 285 12.63 -16.18 1.05
C ILE A 285 13.34 -16.30 -0.30
N TYR A 286 14.46 -15.65 -0.41
CA TYR A 286 15.30 -15.60 -1.61
C TYR A 286 16.57 -16.40 -1.40
N LEU A 287 16.90 -17.24 -2.36
CA LEU A 287 18.13 -18.02 -2.40
C LEU A 287 19.07 -17.49 -3.48
N ARG A 288 20.37 -17.57 -3.22
CA ARG A 288 21.36 -17.43 -4.29
C ARG A 288 21.26 -18.63 -5.25
N PRO A 289 21.52 -18.43 -6.57
CA PRO A 289 21.35 -19.50 -7.57
C PRO A 289 22.16 -20.77 -7.32
N GLU A 290 23.27 -20.68 -6.62
CA GLU A 290 24.15 -21.79 -6.26
C GLU A 290 23.69 -22.57 -5.03
N VAL A 291 22.66 -22.11 -4.31
CA VAL A 291 22.19 -22.73 -3.08
C VAL A 291 21.21 -23.86 -3.37
N ASP A 292 21.43 -25.02 -2.77
CA ASP A 292 20.53 -26.15 -2.90
C ASP A 292 19.20 -25.90 -2.19
N ARG A 293 18.14 -25.69 -2.98
CA ARG A 293 16.79 -25.39 -2.52
C ARG A 293 16.22 -26.49 -1.62
N GLU A 294 16.44 -27.76 -1.95
CA GLU A 294 15.95 -28.89 -1.16
C GLU A 294 16.62 -28.96 0.21
N MET A 295 17.91 -28.69 0.26
CA MET A 295 18.65 -28.62 1.54
C MET A 295 18.09 -27.49 2.41
N VAL A 296 17.85 -26.28 1.83
CA VAL A 296 17.28 -25.16 2.57
C VAL A 296 15.88 -25.52 3.08
N TYR A 297 15.04 -26.13 2.23
CA TYR A 297 13.69 -26.56 2.64
C TYR A 297 13.71 -27.53 3.81
N CYS A 298 14.60 -28.54 3.77
CA CYS A 298 14.75 -29.48 4.90
C CYS A 298 15.14 -28.76 6.20
N VAL A 299 16.09 -27.82 6.13
CA VAL A 299 16.49 -27.04 7.31
C VAL A 299 15.37 -26.15 7.80
N LEU A 300 14.61 -25.49 6.92
CA LEU A 300 13.44 -24.68 7.31
C LEU A 300 12.39 -25.51 8.02
N LEU A 301 12.11 -26.74 7.58
CA LEU A 301 11.20 -27.67 8.25
C LEU A 301 11.70 -28.11 9.65
N GLU A 302 13.01 -28.24 9.83
CA GLU A 302 13.62 -28.47 11.15
C GLU A 302 13.46 -27.24 12.06
N GLN A 303 13.68 -26.03 11.52
CA GLN A 303 13.47 -24.79 12.28
C GLN A 303 11.98 -24.61 12.63
N GLN A 304 11.06 -24.98 11.74
CA GLN A 304 9.61 -24.95 12.02
C GLN A 304 9.25 -25.82 13.23
N LYS A 305 9.82 -27.01 13.34
CA LYS A 305 9.62 -27.87 14.52
C LYS A 305 10.13 -27.24 15.80
N LYS A 306 11.22 -26.47 15.71
CA LYS A 306 11.85 -25.77 16.84
C LYS A 306 11.11 -24.47 17.21
N TYR A 307 10.55 -23.80 16.22
CA TYR A 307 9.89 -22.50 16.34
C TYR A 307 8.50 -22.51 15.71
N PRO A 308 7.58 -23.42 16.09
CA PRO A 308 6.32 -23.64 15.38
C PRO A 308 5.37 -22.44 15.37
N LYS A 309 5.47 -21.54 16.36
CA LYS A 309 4.69 -20.30 16.39
C LYS A 309 5.22 -19.25 15.43
N TYR A 310 6.52 -19.21 15.19
CA TYR A 310 7.17 -18.18 14.39
C TYR A 310 7.30 -18.58 12.92
N LEU A 311 7.31 -19.88 12.62
CA LEU A 311 7.29 -20.44 11.27
C LEU A 311 6.06 -21.35 11.16
N GLU A 312 4.85 -20.77 11.21
CA GLU A 312 3.63 -21.59 11.25
C GLU A 312 3.43 -22.33 9.95
N ARG A 313 3.65 -21.66 8.83
CA ARG A 313 3.59 -22.28 7.49
C ARG A 313 4.81 -21.93 6.68
N ILE A 314 5.25 -22.88 5.88
CA ILE A 314 6.30 -22.71 4.89
C ILE A 314 5.72 -23.18 3.56
N PHE A 315 5.52 -22.26 2.65
CA PHE A 315 5.03 -22.54 1.30
C PHE A 315 6.20 -22.61 0.34
N THR A 316 6.21 -23.59 -0.52
CA THR A 316 7.07 -23.62 -1.69
C THR A 316 6.60 -22.57 -2.71
N LYS A 317 7.45 -22.24 -3.69
CA LYS A 317 7.09 -21.34 -4.78
C LYS A 317 5.86 -21.82 -5.55
N GLU A 318 5.71 -23.14 -5.70
CA GLU A 318 4.59 -23.78 -6.37
C GLU A 318 3.28 -23.66 -5.58
N GLU A 319 3.34 -23.79 -4.27
CA GLU A 319 2.20 -23.58 -3.37
C GLU A 319 1.80 -22.10 -3.29
N ALA A 320 2.78 -21.19 -3.23
CA ALA A 320 2.52 -19.75 -3.29
C ALA A 320 1.84 -19.35 -4.61
N ALA A 321 2.23 -19.94 -5.73
CA ALA A 321 1.59 -19.70 -7.02
C ALA A 321 0.11 -20.14 -7.05
N GLN A 322 -0.30 -21.15 -6.27
CA GLN A 322 -1.71 -21.55 -6.13
C GLN A 322 -2.53 -20.48 -5.39
N MET A 323 -1.89 -19.62 -4.62
CA MET A 323 -2.50 -18.45 -3.97
C MET A 323 -2.35 -17.17 -4.82
N HIS A 324 -2.02 -17.31 -6.10
CA HIS A 324 -1.75 -16.18 -7.02
C HIS A 324 -0.58 -15.28 -6.59
N LEU A 325 0.36 -15.81 -5.84
CA LEU A 325 1.59 -15.12 -5.45
C LEU A 325 2.79 -15.70 -6.20
N THR A 326 3.38 -14.91 -7.08
CA THR A 326 4.58 -15.25 -7.85
C THR A 326 5.67 -14.19 -7.70
N GLY A 327 6.91 -14.59 -7.91
CA GLY A 327 8.08 -13.71 -7.81
C GLY A 327 9.39 -14.50 -7.92
N ASP A 328 10.50 -13.84 -7.69
CA ASP A 328 11.84 -14.44 -7.72
C ASP A 328 12.23 -15.13 -6.39
N PHE A 329 11.35 -15.16 -5.42
CA PHE A 329 11.53 -15.89 -4.17
C PHE A 329 11.36 -17.40 -4.38
N ASP A 330 11.94 -18.20 -3.47
CA ASP A 330 11.88 -19.67 -3.49
C ASP A 330 10.87 -20.25 -2.51
N PHE A 331 10.65 -19.56 -1.37
CA PHE A 331 9.69 -19.94 -0.34
C PHE A 331 8.95 -18.72 0.18
N VAL A 332 7.81 -18.97 0.83
CA VAL A 332 7.12 -17.99 1.66
C VAL A 332 6.97 -18.59 3.06
N ILE A 333 7.33 -17.82 4.09
CA ILE A 333 7.11 -18.21 5.48
C ILE A 333 6.03 -17.29 6.04
N GLU A 334 5.01 -17.90 6.65
CA GLU A 334 3.93 -17.22 7.37
C GLU A 334 4.12 -17.40 8.87
N ALA A 335 3.99 -16.30 9.60
CA ALA A 335 4.04 -16.28 11.05
C ALA A 335 2.70 -16.76 11.65
N GLY A 336 2.74 -17.31 12.86
CA GLY A 336 1.55 -17.68 13.60
C GLY A 336 0.89 -16.49 14.28
N ASP A 337 -0.20 -16.79 14.98
CA ASP A 337 -1.02 -15.79 15.65
C ASP A 337 -0.19 -14.85 16.54
N ARG A 338 -0.45 -13.56 16.43
CA ARG A 338 0.17 -12.45 17.18
C ARG A 338 1.66 -12.25 16.92
N VAL A 339 2.22 -12.82 15.88
CA VAL A 339 3.63 -12.68 15.48
C VAL A 339 3.74 -11.89 14.19
N CYS A 340 4.68 -10.97 14.13
CA CYS A 340 5.14 -10.34 12.88
C CYS A 340 6.64 -10.57 12.68
N PHE A 341 7.08 -10.47 11.42
CA PHE A 341 8.51 -10.53 11.11
C PHE A 341 9.16 -9.15 11.22
N GLY A 342 10.36 -9.14 11.79
CA GLY A 342 11.21 -7.95 11.87
C GLY A 342 12.37 -8.01 10.88
N ARG A 343 13.10 -6.91 10.78
CA ARG A 343 14.16 -6.73 9.77
C ARG A 343 15.58 -6.87 10.30
N ALA A 344 15.77 -7.10 11.61
CA ALA A 344 17.11 -7.21 12.17
C ALA A 344 17.88 -8.39 11.57
N LEU A 345 19.18 -8.17 11.29
CA LEU A 345 20.07 -9.16 10.70
C LEU A 345 20.83 -9.95 11.77
N ASP A 346 20.89 -9.43 12.98
CA ASP A 346 21.52 -10.03 14.15
C ASP A 346 20.55 -9.99 15.35
N GLY A 347 20.76 -10.89 16.32
CA GLY A 347 19.89 -11.00 17.52
C GLY A 347 20.16 -12.26 18.33
#